data_34a097178c8dac73d6966db99c1343d2
#
_entry.id   34a097178c8dac73d6966db99c1343d2
#
_cell.length_a   1.000
_cell.length_b   1.000
_cell.length_c   1.000
_cell.angle_alpha   90.00
_cell.angle_beta   90.00
_cell.angle_gamma   90.00
#
_symmetry.space_group_name_H-M   'P 1'
#
loop_
_entity.id
_entity.type
_entity.pdbx_description
1 polymer ?
#
loop_
_entity_poly.entity_id
_entity_poly.type
_entity_poly.pdbx_seq_one_letter_code
_entity_poly.pdbx_strand_id
1 'polypeptide(L)'
;GFGSQDAIAGSVVRTDAFDKKYAYDGDDLGATYTSAKTGFKVWAPTATKVELVTYQSDDVNAEVDKTIDMASEDKGMWSAPVKNLASGTAYSYKLTFADGTVNVSADPYATAAVANGERSVVLSSEDMGSAGDRMPEFGKTTDATIAEMNIRDFSINPNSGISADKRGKYLGVVESGTKTANGATSGLDY
;
A
#
# COMPACT_ATOMS: atom_id res chain seq x y z
N GLY A 1 -1.24 42.26 -27.71
CA GLY A 1 -1.56 40.85 -27.86
C GLY A 1 -1.44 40.19 -26.51
N PHE A 2 -2.41 39.40 -26.13
CA PHE A 2 -2.31 38.58 -24.92
C PHE A 2 -1.41 37.39 -25.26
N GLY A 3 -0.36 37.14 -24.45
CA GLY A 3 0.48 35.95 -24.60
C GLY A 3 -0.32 34.65 -24.36
N SER A 4 0.10 33.55 -24.98
CA SER A 4 -0.38 32.25 -24.62
C SER A 4 0.26 31.81 -23.31
N GLN A 5 -0.53 31.24 -22.39
CA GLN A 5 -0.06 30.60 -21.19
C GLN A 5 -0.55 29.17 -21.18
N ASP A 6 0.35 28.24 -20.90
CA ASP A 6 0.00 26.84 -20.81
C ASP A 6 -0.96 26.61 -19.64
N ALA A 7 -1.98 25.78 -19.86
CA ALA A 7 -2.90 25.37 -18.82
C ALA A 7 -2.19 24.48 -17.79
N ILE A 8 -2.19 24.91 -16.54
CA ILE A 8 -1.61 24.12 -15.45
C ILE A 8 -2.64 23.06 -15.05
N ALA A 9 -2.35 21.78 -15.30
CA ALA A 9 -3.23 20.65 -14.99
C ALA A 9 -3.71 20.66 -13.52
N GLY A 10 -2.87 21.08 -12.58
CA GLY A 10 -3.21 21.22 -11.17
C GLY A 10 -4.33 22.21 -10.85
N SER A 11 -4.64 23.13 -11.74
CA SER A 11 -5.80 24.05 -11.57
C SER A 11 -7.10 23.42 -12.06
N VAL A 12 -7.04 22.60 -13.10
CA VAL A 12 -8.22 21.95 -13.69
C VAL A 12 -8.76 20.84 -12.77
N VAL A 13 -7.88 20.07 -12.17
CA VAL A 13 -8.24 18.94 -11.28
C VAL A 13 -8.85 19.37 -9.94
N ARG A 14 -8.89 20.69 -9.66
CA ARG A 14 -9.49 21.26 -8.45
C ARG A 14 -10.82 21.95 -8.71
N THR A 15 -11.48 21.65 -9.80
CA THR A 15 -12.75 22.30 -10.19
C THR A 15 -13.93 21.35 -10.01
N ASP A 16 -15.10 21.91 -9.67
CA ASP A 16 -16.37 21.16 -9.60
C ASP A 16 -16.69 20.44 -10.91
N ALA A 17 -16.26 20.98 -12.04
CA ALA A 17 -16.47 20.37 -13.36
C ALA A 17 -15.64 19.08 -13.51
N PHE A 18 -14.42 19.08 -12.98
CA PHE A 18 -13.57 17.90 -12.95
C PHE A 18 -14.16 16.83 -12.03
N ASP A 19 -14.58 17.21 -10.82
CA ASP A 19 -15.18 16.30 -9.86
C ASP A 19 -16.45 15.66 -10.41
N LYS A 20 -17.35 16.44 -11.01
CA LYS A 20 -18.57 15.92 -11.65
C LYS A 20 -18.28 14.90 -12.75
N LYS A 21 -17.19 15.09 -13.50
CA LYS A 21 -16.80 14.22 -14.62
C LYS A 21 -16.12 12.95 -14.15
N TYR A 22 -15.28 13.04 -13.13
CA TYR A 22 -14.34 11.98 -12.76
C TYR A 22 -14.56 11.39 -11.36
N ALA A 23 -15.51 11.92 -10.56
CA ALA A 23 -15.83 11.32 -9.27
C ALA A 23 -16.21 9.84 -9.44
N TYR A 24 -15.55 9.00 -8.69
CA TYR A 24 -15.79 7.57 -8.62
C TYR A 24 -16.10 7.17 -7.19
N ASP A 25 -17.20 6.45 -6.99
CA ASP A 25 -17.76 6.04 -5.70
C ASP A 25 -17.79 4.52 -5.52
N GLY A 26 -17.14 3.76 -6.44
CA GLY A 26 -17.00 2.31 -6.33
C GLY A 26 -15.96 1.92 -5.27
N ASP A 27 -16.07 0.69 -4.80
CA ASP A 27 -15.22 0.07 -3.77
C ASP A 27 -14.25 -0.99 -4.35
N ASP A 28 -14.06 -1.00 -5.67
CA ASP A 28 -13.30 -2.02 -6.41
C ASP A 28 -11.95 -1.54 -6.93
N LEU A 29 -11.41 -0.43 -6.37
CA LEU A 29 -10.06 0.05 -6.67
C LEU A 29 -8.99 -0.86 -6.08
N GLY A 30 -7.85 -0.93 -6.76
CA GLY A 30 -6.74 -1.79 -6.35
C GLY A 30 -6.74 -3.15 -7.03
N ALA A 31 -6.11 -4.13 -6.39
CA ALA A 31 -6.02 -5.50 -6.88
C ALA A 31 -7.06 -6.40 -6.19
N THR A 32 -7.97 -6.97 -6.96
CA THR A 32 -8.92 -7.99 -6.47
C THR A 32 -8.43 -9.36 -6.90
N TYR A 33 -7.87 -10.11 -5.96
CA TYR A 33 -7.26 -11.40 -6.21
C TYR A 33 -8.24 -12.56 -6.18
N THR A 34 -8.12 -13.44 -7.16
CA THR A 34 -8.58 -14.84 -7.09
C THR A 34 -7.50 -15.73 -7.73
N SER A 35 -7.46 -17.02 -7.37
CA SER A 35 -6.49 -17.97 -7.96
C SER A 35 -6.59 -18.10 -9.49
N ALA A 36 -7.77 -17.89 -10.06
CA ALA A 36 -8.00 -17.98 -11.50
C ALA A 36 -7.74 -16.65 -12.22
N LYS A 37 -8.00 -15.52 -11.56
CA LYS A 37 -7.96 -14.20 -12.18
C LYS A 37 -7.78 -13.12 -11.12
N THR A 38 -6.85 -12.19 -11.34
CA THR A 38 -6.73 -10.95 -10.57
C THR A 38 -7.22 -9.79 -11.39
N GLY A 39 -8.16 -9.02 -10.88
CA GLY A 39 -8.57 -7.73 -11.45
C GLY A 39 -7.70 -6.61 -10.89
N PHE A 40 -7.26 -5.71 -11.74
CA PHE A 40 -6.58 -4.48 -11.33
C PHE A 40 -7.41 -3.29 -11.79
N LYS A 41 -7.64 -2.33 -10.92
CA LYS A 41 -8.35 -1.10 -11.24
C LYS A 41 -7.71 0.09 -10.53
N VAL A 42 -7.46 1.16 -11.31
CA VAL A 42 -6.89 2.40 -10.79
C VAL A 42 -7.60 3.62 -11.36
N TRP A 43 -7.76 4.65 -10.54
CA TRP A 43 -8.28 5.94 -10.96
C TRP A 43 -7.12 6.86 -11.36
N ALA A 44 -7.05 7.17 -12.65
CA ALA A 44 -6.01 8.01 -13.24
C ALA A 44 -6.60 8.89 -14.36
N PRO A 45 -7.47 9.86 -14.04
CA PRO A 45 -8.27 10.60 -15.03
C PRO A 45 -7.46 11.52 -15.93
N THR A 46 -6.23 11.85 -15.56
CA THR A 46 -5.33 12.71 -16.36
C THR A 46 -4.34 11.92 -17.20
N ALA A 47 -4.24 10.61 -17.00
CA ALA A 47 -3.39 9.75 -17.81
C ALA A 47 -3.97 9.54 -19.21
N THR A 48 -3.09 9.48 -20.22
CA THR A 48 -3.44 9.13 -21.60
C THR A 48 -3.20 7.64 -21.89
N LYS A 49 -2.36 6.98 -21.08
CA LYS A 49 -2.12 5.54 -21.10
C LYS A 49 -1.76 5.08 -19.70
N VAL A 50 -2.27 3.90 -19.32
CA VAL A 50 -1.85 3.21 -18.08
C VAL A 50 -1.46 1.78 -18.43
N GLU A 51 -0.33 1.35 -17.90
CA GLU A 51 0.19 -0.01 -18.05
C GLU A 51 0.37 -0.60 -16.64
N LEU A 52 -0.10 -1.82 -16.44
CA LEU A 52 0.23 -2.63 -15.27
C LEU A 52 1.60 -3.28 -15.50
N VAL A 53 2.51 -3.10 -14.56
CA VAL A 53 3.86 -3.70 -14.58
C VAL A 53 3.93 -4.71 -13.46
N THR A 54 4.27 -5.97 -13.76
CA THR A 54 4.56 -7.01 -12.76
C THR A 54 6.05 -7.32 -12.73
N TYR A 55 6.54 -7.80 -11.60
CA TYR A 55 7.95 -8.05 -11.36
C TYR A 55 8.22 -9.52 -11.05
N GLN A 56 9.45 -9.97 -11.28
CA GLN A 56 9.86 -11.36 -11.09
C GLN A 56 9.89 -11.80 -9.63
N SER A 57 10.04 -10.85 -8.70
CA SER A 57 9.99 -11.07 -7.26
C SER A 57 9.55 -9.80 -6.53
N ASP A 58 9.42 -9.89 -5.21
CA ASP A 58 9.15 -8.79 -4.29
C ASP A 58 10.40 -7.96 -3.93
N ASP A 59 11.58 -8.33 -4.42
CA ASP A 59 12.79 -7.51 -4.29
C ASP A 59 12.62 -6.20 -5.08
N VAL A 60 12.95 -5.07 -4.45
CA VAL A 60 12.86 -3.74 -5.06
C VAL A 60 13.67 -3.61 -6.35
N ASN A 61 14.74 -4.39 -6.51
CA ASN A 61 15.59 -4.42 -7.71
C ASN A 61 15.17 -5.49 -8.72
N ALA A 62 14.10 -6.26 -8.44
CA ALA A 62 13.65 -7.30 -9.36
C ALA A 62 13.30 -6.73 -10.73
N GLU A 63 13.66 -7.46 -11.76
CA GLU A 63 13.35 -7.11 -13.14
C GLU A 63 11.85 -7.19 -13.42
N VAL A 64 11.41 -6.46 -14.45
CA VAL A 64 10.04 -6.52 -14.95
C VAL A 64 9.79 -7.93 -15.53
N ASP A 65 8.70 -8.56 -15.10
CA ASP A 65 8.20 -9.81 -15.68
C ASP A 65 7.30 -9.52 -16.89
N LYS A 66 6.28 -8.67 -16.69
CA LYS A 66 5.32 -8.30 -17.73
C LYS A 66 4.91 -6.85 -17.66
N THR A 67 4.60 -6.31 -18.83
CA THR A 67 3.91 -5.02 -18.97
C THR A 67 2.61 -5.27 -19.72
N ILE A 68 1.48 -4.87 -19.15
CA ILE A 68 0.13 -5.15 -19.64
C ILE A 68 -0.61 -3.83 -19.83
N ASP A 69 -1.06 -3.53 -21.03
CA ASP A 69 -1.89 -2.35 -21.30
C ASP A 69 -3.22 -2.47 -20.56
N MET A 70 -3.60 -1.41 -19.85
CA MET A 70 -4.89 -1.33 -19.16
C MET A 70 -5.94 -0.68 -20.05
N ALA A 71 -7.17 -1.16 -19.99
CA ALA A 71 -8.29 -0.58 -20.68
C ALA A 71 -8.79 0.66 -19.96
N SER A 72 -9.00 1.74 -20.72
CA SER A 72 -9.66 2.96 -20.21
C SER A 72 -11.15 2.71 -20.06
N GLU A 73 -11.71 3.15 -18.94
CA GLU A 73 -13.14 3.09 -18.61
C GLU A 73 -13.69 4.50 -18.33
N ASP A 74 -14.99 4.59 -18.10
CA ASP A 74 -15.64 5.85 -17.72
C ASP A 74 -15.05 6.43 -16.43
N LYS A 75 -15.26 7.72 -16.19
CA LYS A 75 -14.79 8.45 -15.00
C LYS A 75 -13.27 8.44 -14.77
N GLY A 76 -12.47 8.17 -15.81
CA GLY A 76 -11.02 8.15 -15.72
C GLY A 76 -10.45 6.92 -15.03
N MET A 77 -11.22 5.84 -15.04
CA MET A 77 -10.79 4.54 -14.54
C MET A 77 -10.00 3.78 -15.60
N TRP A 78 -9.09 2.95 -15.12
CA TRP A 78 -8.29 2.02 -15.92
C TRP A 78 -8.32 0.65 -15.30
N SER A 79 -8.54 -0.39 -16.09
CA SER A 79 -8.60 -1.76 -15.59
C SER A 79 -7.83 -2.76 -16.45
N ALA A 80 -7.35 -3.81 -15.81
CA ALA A 80 -6.76 -4.97 -16.49
C ALA A 80 -7.06 -6.27 -15.72
N PRO A 81 -7.62 -7.29 -16.37
CA PRO A 81 -7.71 -8.62 -15.82
C PRO A 81 -6.45 -9.44 -16.15
N VAL A 82 -5.84 -10.05 -15.15
CA VAL A 82 -4.67 -10.93 -15.33
C VAL A 82 -5.02 -12.33 -14.84
N LYS A 83 -4.86 -13.33 -15.71
CA LYS A 83 -5.13 -14.75 -15.39
C LYS A 83 -3.92 -15.38 -14.71
N ASN A 84 -4.19 -16.30 -13.77
CA ASN A 84 -3.19 -17.15 -13.13
C ASN A 84 -2.01 -16.36 -12.52
N LEU A 85 -2.28 -15.17 -11.98
CA LEU A 85 -1.28 -14.42 -11.24
C LEU A 85 -1.08 -15.06 -9.86
N ALA A 86 0.17 -15.26 -9.46
CA ALA A 86 0.47 -15.81 -8.14
C ALA A 86 0.24 -14.77 -7.03
N SER A 87 -0.25 -15.22 -5.87
CA SER A 87 -0.16 -14.41 -4.65
C SER A 87 1.32 -14.15 -4.32
N GLY A 88 1.64 -12.98 -3.81
CA GLY A 88 3.01 -12.51 -3.62
C GLY A 88 3.60 -11.76 -4.81
N THR A 89 2.89 -11.66 -5.95
CA THR A 89 3.40 -10.92 -7.11
C THR A 89 3.48 -9.43 -6.84
N ALA A 90 4.66 -8.85 -6.99
CA ALA A 90 4.87 -7.41 -6.92
C ALA A 90 4.42 -6.72 -8.23
N TYR A 91 3.81 -5.54 -8.11
CA TYR A 91 3.33 -4.77 -9.26
C TYR A 91 3.40 -3.27 -9.02
N SER A 92 3.32 -2.51 -10.12
CA SER A 92 3.17 -1.05 -10.14
C SER A 92 2.31 -0.61 -11.32
N TYR A 93 1.83 0.62 -11.32
CA TYR A 93 1.23 1.25 -12.48
C TYR A 93 2.23 2.19 -13.15
N LYS A 94 2.36 2.08 -14.48
CA LYS A 94 3.11 3.01 -15.31
C LYS A 94 2.13 3.90 -16.06
N LEU A 95 2.16 5.18 -15.75
CA LEU A 95 1.24 6.19 -16.26
C LEU A 95 1.94 7.10 -17.26
N THR A 96 1.35 7.29 -18.43
CA THR A 96 1.79 8.27 -19.43
C THR A 96 0.80 9.42 -19.47
N PHE A 97 1.28 10.65 -19.52
CA PHE A 97 0.48 11.87 -19.56
C PHE A 97 0.56 12.57 -20.93
N ALA A 98 -0.33 13.54 -21.15
CA ALA A 98 -0.45 14.23 -22.45
C ALA A 98 0.80 15.03 -22.85
N ASP A 99 1.62 15.47 -21.89
CA ASP A 99 2.90 16.15 -22.11
C ASP A 99 4.06 15.19 -22.39
N GLY A 100 3.80 13.88 -22.45
CA GLY A 100 4.78 12.82 -22.63
C GLY A 100 5.50 12.38 -21.34
N THR A 101 5.19 12.98 -20.19
CA THR A 101 5.72 12.54 -18.90
C THR A 101 5.28 11.11 -18.60
N VAL A 102 6.19 10.30 -18.06
CA VAL A 102 5.92 8.92 -17.63
C VAL A 102 6.29 8.77 -16.17
N ASN A 103 5.33 8.32 -15.36
CA ASN A 103 5.54 8.01 -13.95
C ASN A 103 5.26 6.53 -13.67
N VAL A 104 6.04 5.94 -12.77
CA VAL A 104 5.76 4.62 -12.20
C VAL A 104 5.39 4.82 -10.74
N SER A 105 4.25 4.27 -10.33
CA SER A 105 3.71 4.44 -8.99
C SER A 105 3.23 3.11 -8.43
N ALA A 106 3.43 2.92 -7.13
CA ALA A 106 2.70 1.90 -6.39
C ALA A 106 1.19 2.20 -6.43
N ASP A 107 0.38 1.18 -6.20
CA ASP A 107 -1.07 1.29 -6.14
C ASP A 107 -1.49 1.95 -4.81
N PRO A 108 -2.19 3.08 -4.83
CA PRO A 108 -2.67 3.73 -3.61
C PRO A 108 -3.70 2.88 -2.82
N TYR A 109 -4.29 1.88 -3.44
CA TYR A 109 -5.25 0.96 -2.82
C TYR A 109 -4.65 -0.42 -2.51
N ALA A 110 -3.32 -0.56 -2.58
CA ALA A 110 -2.66 -1.81 -2.24
C ALA A 110 -2.84 -2.18 -0.77
N THR A 111 -3.15 -3.45 -0.52
CA THR A 111 -3.24 -4.02 0.84
C THR A 111 -1.89 -4.53 1.35
N ALA A 112 -0.91 -4.67 0.45
CA ALA A 112 0.46 -5.07 0.77
C ALA A 112 1.46 -4.39 -0.16
N ALA A 113 2.69 -4.19 0.33
CA ALA A 113 3.77 -3.57 -0.41
C ALA A 113 5.11 -4.25 -0.10
N VAL A 114 6.07 -4.10 -1.00
CA VAL A 114 7.47 -4.48 -0.74
C VAL A 114 8.08 -3.58 0.34
N ALA A 115 9.25 -3.94 0.84
CA ALA A 115 10.00 -3.10 1.77
C ALA A 115 10.13 -1.66 1.20
N ASN A 116 9.88 -0.66 2.07
CA ASN A 116 9.83 0.77 1.74
C ASN A 116 8.66 1.24 0.85
N GLY A 117 7.75 0.35 0.45
CA GLY A 117 6.51 0.73 -0.23
C GLY A 117 6.66 1.16 -1.70
N GLU A 118 7.78 0.88 -2.35
CA GLU A 118 8.03 1.31 -3.74
C GLU A 118 7.19 0.54 -4.77
N ARG A 119 6.75 -0.67 -4.42
CA ARG A 119 5.87 -1.50 -5.24
C ARG A 119 4.77 -2.10 -4.39
N SER A 120 3.63 -2.30 -4.99
CA SER A 120 2.50 -3.00 -4.38
C SER A 120 2.67 -4.51 -4.53
N VAL A 121 2.00 -5.28 -3.68
CA VAL A 121 2.01 -6.75 -3.74
C VAL A 121 0.58 -7.27 -3.74
N VAL A 122 0.29 -8.19 -4.65
CA VAL A 122 -0.98 -8.93 -4.67
C VAL A 122 -0.91 -10.02 -3.60
N LEU A 123 -1.86 -10.03 -2.66
CA LEU A 123 -1.97 -11.09 -1.68
C LEU A 123 -3.34 -11.77 -1.75
N SER A 124 -3.35 -13.09 -1.56
CA SER A 124 -4.56 -13.83 -1.27
C SER A 124 -5.04 -13.53 0.16
N SER A 125 -6.32 -13.77 0.43
CA SER A 125 -6.84 -13.67 1.80
C SER A 125 -6.18 -14.66 2.77
N GLU A 126 -5.70 -15.80 2.27
CA GLU A 126 -4.98 -16.81 3.06
C GLU A 126 -3.58 -16.28 3.46
N ASP A 127 -2.87 -15.65 2.52
CA ASP A 127 -1.53 -15.12 2.76
C ASP A 127 -1.53 -13.85 3.64
N MET A 128 -2.63 -13.10 3.65
CA MET A 128 -2.81 -11.98 4.59
C MET A 128 -2.91 -12.42 6.05
N GLY A 129 -3.20 -13.70 6.28
CA GLY A 129 -3.36 -14.26 7.61
C GLY A 129 -4.63 -13.80 8.31
N SER A 130 -4.81 -14.28 9.55
CA SER A 130 -5.91 -13.85 10.41
C SER A 130 -5.51 -12.57 11.16
N ALA A 131 -6.43 -11.62 11.26
CA ALA A 131 -6.27 -10.44 12.11
C ALA A 131 -6.27 -10.78 13.63
N GLY A 132 -6.40 -12.07 13.98
CA GLY A 132 -6.58 -12.50 15.37
C GLY A 132 -7.98 -12.23 15.89
N ASP A 133 -8.15 -12.40 17.20
CA ASP A 133 -9.42 -12.11 17.85
C ASP A 133 -9.62 -10.58 17.96
N ARG A 134 -10.87 -10.18 17.83
CA ARG A 134 -11.22 -8.78 18.08
C ARG A 134 -11.01 -8.45 19.56
N MET A 135 -10.50 -7.26 19.83
CA MET A 135 -10.49 -6.70 21.18
C MET A 135 -11.93 -6.68 21.74
N PRO A 136 -12.13 -7.03 23.03
CA PRO A 136 -13.44 -6.91 23.66
C PRO A 136 -14.02 -5.49 23.50
N GLU A 137 -15.33 -5.39 23.32
CA GLU A 137 -15.99 -4.09 23.29
C GLU A 137 -15.86 -3.39 24.64
N PHE A 138 -15.54 -2.12 24.61
CA PHE A 138 -15.56 -1.25 25.79
C PHE A 138 -16.69 -0.23 25.69
N GLY A 139 -17.35 0.06 26.82
CA GLY A 139 -18.61 0.83 26.81
C GLY A 139 -18.46 2.30 26.48
N LYS A 140 -17.29 2.91 26.76
CA LYS A 140 -17.02 4.33 26.51
C LYS A 140 -15.63 4.51 25.93
N THR A 141 -15.44 5.49 25.06
CA THR A 141 -14.12 5.85 24.51
C THR A 141 -13.10 6.21 25.59
N THR A 142 -13.58 6.72 26.73
CA THR A 142 -12.75 7.04 27.93
C THR A 142 -12.23 5.81 28.66
N ASP A 143 -12.73 4.62 28.36
CA ASP A 143 -12.27 3.36 28.96
C ASP A 143 -11.02 2.82 28.22
N ALA A 144 -10.68 3.42 27.06
CA ALA A 144 -9.52 3.05 26.28
C ALA A 144 -8.26 3.78 26.77
N THR A 145 -7.18 3.04 26.97
CA THR A 145 -5.81 3.58 27.09
C THR A 145 -5.10 3.37 25.77
N ILE A 146 -4.66 4.45 25.12
CA ILE A 146 -3.96 4.40 23.83
C ILE A 146 -2.48 4.67 24.09
N ALA A 147 -1.60 3.73 23.68
CA ALA A 147 -0.16 3.91 23.65
C ALA A 147 0.32 3.99 22.21
N GLU A 148 0.95 5.11 21.85
CA GLU A 148 1.65 5.27 20.58
C GLU A 148 3.15 5.09 20.80
N MET A 149 3.81 4.29 19.98
CA MET A 149 5.23 4.03 20.13
C MET A 149 5.93 3.96 18.78
N ASN A 150 7.19 4.38 18.75
CA ASN A 150 8.09 4.08 17.64
C ASN A 150 8.64 2.66 17.81
N ILE A 151 8.49 1.81 16.81
CA ILE A 151 8.90 0.38 16.85
C ILE A 151 10.38 0.22 17.20
N ARG A 152 11.26 1.07 16.65
CA ARG A 152 12.69 1.02 16.92
C ARG A 152 12.97 1.43 18.36
N ASP A 153 12.42 2.54 18.80
CA ASP A 153 12.72 3.12 20.12
C ASP A 153 12.17 2.26 21.27
N PHE A 154 11.07 1.54 21.02
CA PHE A 154 10.48 0.60 21.97
C PHE A 154 11.48 -0.45 22.49
N SER A 155 12.37 -0.94 21.62
CA SER A 155 13.19 -2.11 21.94
C SER A 155 14.69 -2.00 21.63
N ILE A 156 15.15 -0.92 20.98
CA ILE A 156 16.55 -0.82 20.52
C ILE A 156 17.58 -0.79 21.65
N ASN A 157 17.20 -0.28 22.84
CA ASN A 157 18.10 -0.19 23.97
C ASN A 157 18.48 -1.60 24.46
N PRO A 158 19.77 -1.92 24.65
CA PRO A 158 20.22 -3.20 25.20
C PRO A 158 19.58 -3.58 26.54
N ASN A 159 19.18 -2.61 27.35
CA ASN A 159 18.52 -2.85 28.64
C ASN A 159 17.04 -3.20 28.50
N SER A 160 16.47 -3.19 27.31
CA SER A 160 15.08 -3.62 27.09
C SER A 160 14.84 -5.09 27.42
N GLY A 161 15.89 -5.90 27.49
CA GLY A 161 15.78 -7.34 27.68
C GLY A 161 15.38 -8.11 26.42
N ILE A 162 15.08 -7.41 25.33
CA ILE A 162 14.70 -8.02 24.04
C ILE A 162 15.93 -8.61 23.35
N SER A 163 15.76 -9.76 22.72
CA SER A 163 16.81 -10.49 22.01
C SER A 163 17.52 -9.59 20.98
N ALA A 164 18.84 -9.69 20.90
CA ALA A 164 19.68 -8.76 20.13
C ALA A 164 19.32 -8.71 18.63
N ASP A 165 18.92 -9.84 18.07
CA ASP A 165 18.49 -9.99 16.65
C ASP A 165 17.11 -9.38 16.38
N LYS A 166 16.30 -9.16 17.41
CA LYS A 166 14.94 -8.60 17.30
C LYS A 166 14.86 -7.13 17.73
N ARG A 167 15.87 -6.59 18.40
CA ARG A 167 15.88 -5.19 18.88
C ARG A 167 15.67 -4.20 17.76
N GLY A 168 14.80 -3.22 17.97
CA GLY A 168 14.47 -2.19 17.01
C GLY A 168 13.66 -2.67 15.80
N LYS A 169 13.14 -3.89 15.84
CA LYS A 169 12.36 -4.53 14.77
C LYS A 169 10.97 -4.91 15.28
N TYR A 170 10.03 -5.16 14.34
CA TYR A 170 8.66 -5.58 14.65
C TYR A 170 8.60 -6.81 15.55
N LEU A 171 9.44 -7.81 15.33
CA LEU A 171 9.50 -9.02 16.16
C LEU A 171 9.92 -8.75 17.60
N GLY A 172 10.62 -7.64 17.88
CA GLY A 172 10.94 -7.22 19.23
C GLY A 172 9.74 -6.69 20.01
N VAL A 173 8.71 -6.19 19.33
CA VAL A 173 7.49 -5.69 19.98
C VAL A 173 6.66 -6.84 20.56
N VAL A 174 6.65 -7.98 19.91
CA VAL A 174 5.85 -9.16 20.27
C VAL A 174 6.65 -10.21 21.07
N GLU A 175 7.89 -9.92 21.46
CA GLU A 175 8.68 -10.81 22.29
C GLU A 175 8.23 -10.71 23.75
N SER A 176 7.69 -11.80 24.30
CA SER A 176 7.22 -11.90 25.68
C SER A 176 8.27 -12.51 26.62
N GLY A 177 8.03 -12.41 27.93
CA GLY A 177 8.93 -12.93 28.97
C GLY A 177 10.19 -12.11 29.18
N THR A 178 10.29 -10.93 28.57
CA THR A 178 11.50 -10.09 28.61
C THR A 178 11.63 -9.37 29.95
N LYS A 179 12.88 -9.18 30.40
CA LYS A 179 13.21 -8.47 31.64
C LYS A 179 14.40 -7.56 31.46
N THR A 180 14.36 -6.43 32.09
CA THR A 180 15.53 -5.54 32.22
C THR A 180 16.67 -6.21 33.00
N ALA A 181 17.87 -5.63 32.95
CA ALA A 181 19.02 -6.11 33.70
C ALA A 181 18.75 -6.18 35.25
N ASN A 182 17.83 -5.37 35.75
CA ASN A 182 17.42 -5.35 37.17
C ASN A 182 16.27 -6.33 37.48
N GLY A 183 15.86 -7.15 36.53
CA GLY A 183 14.82 -8.16 36.70
C GLY A 183 13.38 -7.65 36.59
N ALA A 184 13.17 -6.37 36.31
CA ALA A 184 11.83 -5.83 36.09
C ALA A 184 11.28 -6.32 34.74
N THR A 185 9.96 -6.60 34.68
CA THR A 185 9.25 -6.94 33.43
C THR A 185 9.41 -5.79 32.44
N SER A 186 9.59 -6.13 31.18
CA SER A 186 9.81 -5.17 30.10
C SER A 186 9.11 -5.61 28.81
N GLY A 187 9.15 -4.78 27.78
CA GLY A 187 8.60 -5.12 26.48
C GLY A 187 7.07 -5.21 26.50
N LEU A 188 6.55 -6.21 25.78
CA LEU A 188 5.09 -6.42 25.64
C LEU A 188 4.39 -6.70 26.97
N ASP A 189 5.08 -7.32 27.93
CA ASP A 189 4.48 -7.78 29.19
C ASP A 189 4.51 -6.69 30.31
N TYR A 190 5.06 -5.49 30.03
CA TYR A 190 5.08 -4.37 30.96
C TYR A 190 3.72 -3.72 31.05
#